data_296d4df3644bfc7c179e3519d842a189
#
_entry.id   296d4df3644bfc7c179e3519d842a189
#
_cell.length_a   1.000
_cell.length_b   1.000
_cell.length_c   1.000
_cell.angle_alpha   90.00
_cell.angle_beta   90.00
_cell.angle_gamma   90.00
#
_symmetry.space_group_name_H-M   'P 1'
#
loop_
_entity.id
_entity.type
_entity.pdbx_description
1 polymer ?
#
loop_
_entity_poly.entity_id
_entity_poly.type
_entity_poly.pdbx_seq_one_letter_code
_entity_poly.pdbx_strand_id
1 'polypeptide(L)'
;MHFDTRAIHDGYDPSKNFGAVNPPINMSSTYSQSAPGKHQGYEYARSGNPTRAALEGVLASIENGTRAFAFSSGLGATDCVIKLLNAGDHVVVADDVYGGTFRIFDKTYKRFGLDFTFVDTTRPQNIEAAFTANTKMLFLESPSNPLLKITDIAAAAAVARKKGALTVVDNTFATPYLQNPLELGADVVLHSATKYLGGHSDVVLGVLVTKNDDLATKLAFNQNASGAVPGGLDCYLVHRGIKTLAVRMERACDNAEKVVTFLTEHPKVKQIYYPALIKHKNHEIARKQMKRFGAMISFEIKGSVADGVKVVSGRKIWTLGESLGGVESLLEHPASMTHASIPAETRKKIGLDDGLIRLSVGIEHAEDLIEDLVEGLDSF
;
A
#
# COMPACT_ATOMS: atom_id res chain seq x y z
N MET A 1 -17.31 -8.68 15.37
CA MET A 1 -16.04 -9.43 15.69
C MET A 1 -14.86 -8.47 15.60
N HIS A 2 -13.81 -8.72 16.40
CA HIS A 2 -12.55 -7.97 16.35
C HIS A 2 -11.77 -8.28 15.07
N PHE A 3 -10.84 -7.39 14.70
CA PHE A 3 -10.03 -7.50 13.48
C PHE A 3 -9.37 -8.89 13.33
N ASP A 4 -8.68 -9.36 14.38
CA ASP A 4 -7.92 -10.61 14.36
C ASP A 4 -8.80 -11.81 14.02
N THR A 5 -10.03 -11.85 14.59
CA THR A 5 -11.01 -12.90 14.32
C THR A 5 -11.53 -12.82 12.89
N ARG A 6 -11.82 -11.61 12.40
CA ARG A 6 -12.27 -11.39 11.00
C ARG A 6 -11.20 -11.79 9.99
N ALA A 7 -9.96 -11.43 10.23
CA ALA A 7 -8.82 -11.80 9.37
C ALA A 7 -8.64 -13.32 9.22
N ILE A 8 -9.08 -14.11 10.20
CA ILE A 8 -8.97 -15.56 10.20
C ILE A 8 -10.20 -16.23 9.58
N HIS A 9 -11.40 -15.72 9.86
CA HIS A 9 -12.66 -16.44 9.62
C HIS A 9 -13.52 -15.88 8.51
N ASP A 10 -13.42 -14.58 8.20
CA ASP A 10 -14.30 -13.97 7.20
C ASP A 10 -13.88 -14.31 5.76
N GLY A 11 -14.82 -14.17 4.84
CA GLY A 11 -14.61 -14.42 3.40
C GLY A 11 -14.71 -15.89 2.97
N TYR A 12 -14.71 -16.85 3.89
CA TYR A 12 -14.77 -18.27 3.56
C TYR A 12 -15.67 -19.07 4.50
N ASP A 13 -16.51 -19.91 3.92
CA ASP A 13 -17.41 -20.82 4.65
C ASP A 13 -16.98 -22.28 4.44
N PRO A 14 -16.40 -22.95 5.46
CA PRO A 14 -15.99 -24.34 5.37
C PRO A 14 -17.12 -25.31 4.98
N SER A 15 -18.38 -25.03 5.36
CA SER A 15 -19.51 -25.92 5.07
C SER A 15 -19.76 -26.09 3.57
N LYS A 16 -19.35 -25.12 2.76
CA LYS A 16 -19.46 -25.16 1.28
C LYS A 16 -18.34 -25.95 0.59
N ASN A 17 -17.35 -26.43 1.36
CA ASN A 17 -16.17 -27.12 0.84
C ASN A 17 -15.78 -28.31 1.72
N PHE A 18 -16.71 -29.25 1.93
CA PHE A 18 -16.47 -30.50 2.68
C PHE A 18 -15.91 -30.31 4.10
N GLY A 19 -16.13 -29.16 4.73
CA GLY A 19 -15.58 -28.83 6.04
C GLY A 19 -14.10 -28.42 6.04
N ALA A 20 -13.47 -28.22 4.88
CA ALA A 20 -12.08 -27.79 4.80
C ALA A 20 -11.89 -26.42 5.50
N VAL A 21 -10.93 -26.31 6.42
CA VAL A 21 -10.68 -25.10 7.22
C VAL A 21 -10.09 -23.98 6.37
N ASN A 22 -9.34 -24.29 5.32
CA ASN A 22 -8.81 -23.32 4.37
C ASN A 22 -9.53 -23.42 3.02
N PRO A 23 -9.67 -22.33 2.27
CA PRO A 23 -10.23 -22.38 0.93
C PRO A 23 -9.34 -23.24 0.02
N PRO A 24 -9.93 -24.07 -0.86
CA PRO A 24 -9.17 -24.80 -1.87
C PRO A 24 -8.61 -23.87 -2.93
N ILE A 25 -7.49 -24.27 -3.55
CA ILE A 25 -6.91 -23.54 -4.68
C ILE A 25 -7.60 -24.00 -5.96
N ASN A 26 -8.47 -23.17 -6.53
CA ASN A 26 -9.16 -23.44 -7.78
C ASN A 26 -8.36 -22.89 -8.97
N MET A 27 -7.80 -23.80 -9.75
CA MET A 27 -6.99 -23.47 -10.95
C MET A 27 -7.81 -23.44 -12.24
N SER A 28 -9.10 -23.83 -12.19
CA SER A 28 -9.95 -23.92 -13.38
C SER A 28 -10.20 -22.57 -14.01
N SER A 29 -9.97 -22.44 -15.32
CA SER A 29 -10.29 -21.26 -16.09
C SER A 29 -11.76 -21.19 -16.49
N THR A 30 -12.45 -22.34 -16.62
CA THR A 30 -13.85 -22.43 -17.04
C THR A 30 -14.62 -23.43 -16.20
N TYR A 31 -15.93 -23.25 -16.14
CA TYR A 31 -16.84 -24.05 -15.31
C TYR A 31 -18.00 -24.55 -16.17
N SER A 32 -18.42 -25.80 -15.94
CA SER A 32 -19.53 -26.40 -16.67
C SER A 32 -20.86 -25.74 -16.34
N GLN A 33 -21.74 -25.68 -17.36
CA GLN A 33 -23.09 -25.18 -17.21
C GLN A 33 -24.06 -26.32 -17.59
N SER A 34 -25.19 -26.44 -16.89
CA SER A 34 -26.23 -27.41 -17.19
C SER A 34 -27.07 -27.00 -18.41
N ALA A 35 -27.13 -25.70 -18.75
CA ALA A 35 -27.67 -25.11 -19.94
C ALA A 35 -27.05 -23.69 -20.10
N PRO A 36 -27.17 -23.03 -21.26
CA PRO A 36 -26.68 -21.67 -21.44
C PRO A 36 -27.14 -20.72 -20.32
N GLY A 37 -26.19 -20.11 -19.60
CA GLY A 37 -26.44 -19.21 -18.47
C GLY A 37 -26.83 -19.91 -17.15
N LYS A 38 -26.90 -21.25 -17.10
CA LYS A 38 -27.21 -22.03 -15.87
C LYS A 38 -25.95 -22.64 -15.25
N HIS A 39 -25.13 -21.79 -14.65
CA HIS A 39 -23.91 -22.19 -13.93
C HIS A 39 -24.15 -22.34 -12.41
N GLN A 40 -23.21 -22.97 -11.69
CA GLN A 40 -23.25 -23.18 -10.24
C GLN A 40 -22.53 -22.06 -9.44
N GLY A 41 -22.63 -20.79 -9.87
CA GLY A 41 -22.02 -19.63 -9.26
C GLY A 41 -20.82 -19.06 -10.02
N TYR A 42 -20.13 -19.90 -10.79
CA TYR A 42 -18.97 -19.49 -11.60
C TYR A 42 -19.13 -19.99 -13.03
N GLU A 43 -18.63 -19.24 -14.00
CA GLU A 43 -18.64 -19.59 -15.44
C GLU A 43 -17.24 -19.51 -16.05
N TYR A 44 -16.46 -18.49 -15.67
CA TYR A 44 -15.13 -18.22 -16.19
C TYR A 44 -14.26 -17.51 -15.14
N ALA A 45 -13.00 -17.93 -14.98
CA ALA A 45 -12.14 -17.44 -13.88
C ALA A 45 -11.83 -15.94 -13.91
N ARG A 46 -11.81 -15.30 -15.09
CA ARG A 46 -11.65 -13.84 -15.17
C ARG A 46 -12.84 -13.12 -14.53
N SER A 47 -14.06 -13.58 -14.75
CA SER A 47 -15.27 -13.01 -14.16
C SER A 47 -15.44 -13.39 -12.68
N GLY A 48 -15.10 -14.64 -12.31
CA GLY A 48 -15.20 -15.14 -10.93
C GLY A 48 -14.41 -16.42 -10.71
N ASN A 49 -13.75 -16.51 -9.54
CA ASN A 49 -13.01 -17.70 -9.10
C ASN A 49 -13.23 -17.93 -7.60
N PRO A 50 -13.51 -19.15 -7.11
CA PRO A 50 -13.80 -19.39 -5.69
C PRO A 50 -12.71 -18.99 -4.74
N THR A 51 -11.42 -19.20 -5.09
CA THR A 51 -10.27 -18.81 -4.25
C THR A 51 -10.13 -17.30 -4.19
N ARG A 52 -10.32 -16.61 -5.33
CA ARG A 52 -10.33 -15.15 -5.38
C ARG A 52 -11.50 -14.57 -4.58
N ALA A 53 -12.68 -15.16 -4.67
CA ALA A 53 -13.84 -14.72 -3.90
C ALA A 53 -13.63 -14.83 -2.39
N ALA A 54 -12.96 -15.89 -1.90
CA ALA A 54 -12.60 -16.03 -0.49
C ALA A 54 -11.63 -14.91 -0.06
N LEU A 55 -10.62 -14.60 -0.87
CA LEU A 55 -9.71 -13.48 -0.62
C LEU A 55 -10.44 -12.13 -0.61
N GLU A 56 -11.23 -11.85 -1.64
CA GLU A 56 -12.00 -10.60 -1.76
C GLU A 56 -12.97 -10.42 -0.58
N GLY A 57 -13.58 -11.53 -0.09
CA GLY A 57 -14.44 -11.51 1.08
C GLY A 57 -13.74 -11.11 2.37
N VAL A 58 -12.58 -11.67 2.69
CA VAL A 58 -11.83 -11.28 3.90
C VAL A 58 -11.30 -9.85 3.78
N LEU A 59 -10.83 -9.43 2.60
CA LEU A 59 -10.34 -8.06 2.37
C LEU A 59 -11.45 -7.01 2.56
N ALA A 60 -12.63 -7.26 2.02
CA ALA A 60 -13.79 -6.39 2.26
C ALA A 60 -14.08 -6.27 3.75
N SER A 61 -14.08 -7.38 4.48
CA SER A 61 -14.33 -7.39 5.91
C SER A 61 -13.30 -6.57 6.69
N ILE A 62 -12.00 -6.86 6.54
CA ILE A 62 -10.96 -6.22 7.36
C ILE A 62 -10.75 -4.74 7.06
N GLU A 63 -11.10 -4.27 5.85
CA GLU A 63 -11.14 -2.84 5.50
C GLU A 63 -12.48 -2.16 5.86
N ASN A 64 -13.41 -2.88 6.49
CA ASN A 64 -14.74 -2.38 6.77
C ASN A 64 -15.50 -1.94 5.51
N GLY A 65 -15.23 -2.56 4.36
CA GLY A 65 -15.93 -2.37 3.09
C GLY A 65 -17.07 -3.35 2.88
N THR A 66 -17.84 -3.16 1.78
CA THR A 66 -18.88 -4.10 1.34
C THR A 66 -18.37 -5.01 0.23
N ARG A 67 -17.48 -4.52 -0.61
CA ARG A 67 -16.91 -5.24 -1.76
C ARG A 67 -15.41 -4.98 -1.88
N ALA A 68 -14.68 -6.02 -2.20
CA ALA A 68 -13.26 -5.95 -2.59
C ALA A 68 -13.04 -6.60 -3.95
N PHE A 69 -11.97 -6.19 -4.62
CA PHE A 69 -11.55 -6.65 -5.95
C PHE A 69 -10.05 -6.91 -5.93
N ALA A 70 -9.64 -8.11 -6.33
CA ALA A 70 -8.24 -8.50 -6.41
C ALA A 70 -7.70 -8.40 -7.83
N PHE A 71 -6.47 -7.90 -7.96
CA PHE A 71 -5.76 -7.64 -9.22
C PHE A 71 -4.40 -8.32 -9.23
N SER A 72 -3.84 -8.57 -10.41
CA SER A 72 -2.51 -9.16 -10.58
C SER A 72 -1.34 -8.30 -10.05
N SER A 73 -1.59 -7.05 -9.67
CA SER A 73 -0.61 -6.16 -9.04
C SER A 73 -1.28 -4.93 -8.44
N GLY A 74 -0.58 -4.21 -7.54
CA GLY A 74 -1.03 -2.89 -7.06
C GLY A 74 -1.27 -1.90 -8.18
N LEU A 75 -0.41 -1.88 -9.21
CA LEU A 75 -0.62 -1.05 -10.40
C LEU A 75 -1.82 -1.49 -11.24
N GLY A 76 -2.16 -2.78 -11.26
CA GLY A 76 -3.40 -3.27 -11.87
C GLY A 76 -4.64 -2.73 -11.14
N ALA A 77 -4.57 -2.59 -9.80
CA ALA A 77 -5.61 -1.93 -9.02
C ALA A 77 -5.68 -0.42 -9.31
N THR A 78 -4.52 0.26 -9.38
CA THR A 78 -4.44 1.68 -9.77
C THR A 78 -5.02 1.91 -11.17
N ASP A 79 -4.68 1.07 -12.13
CA ASP A 79 -5.21 1.10 -13.51
C ASP A 79 -6.74 0.95 -13.54
N CYS A 80 -7.29 0.05 -12.72
CA CYS A 80 -8.73 -0.16 -12.63
C CYS A 80 -9.47 1.06 -12.07
N VAL A 81 -8.97 1.67 -10.98
CA VAL A 81 -9.64 2.80 -10.35
C VAL A 81 -9.56 4.07 -11.21
N ILE A 82 -8.45 4.31 -11.91
CA ILE A 82 -8.31 5.47 -12.78
C ILE A 82 -9.24 5.40 -14.02
N LYS A 83 -9.61 4.19 -14.45
CA LYS A 83 -10.60 3.96 -15.52
C LYS A 83 -12.04 4.32 -15.15
N LEU A 84 -12.29 4.79 -13.94
CA LEU A 84 -13.54 5.46 -13.57
C LEU A 84 -13.68 6.84 -14.20
N LEU A 85 -12.58 7.41 -14.71
CA LEU A 85 -12.49 8.76 -15.25
C LEU A 85 -12.59 8.77 -16.79
N ASN A 86 -12.95 9.92 -17.32
CA ASN A 86 -13.03 10.19 -18.75
C ASN A 86 -11.90 11.13 -19.19
N ALA A 87 -11.60 11.14 -20.50
CA ALA A 87 -10.71 12.14 -21.08
C ALA A 87 -11.21 13.55 -20.75
N GLY A 88 -10.31 14.42 -20.32
CA GLY A 88 -10.60 15.78 -19.83
C GLY A 88 -10.82 15.87 -18.33
N ASP A 89 -10.95 14.75 -17.62
CA ASP A 89 -11.02 14.77 -16.16
C ASP A 89 -9.64 15.03 -15.54
N HIS A 90 -9.66 15.66 -14.37
CA HIS A 90 -8.47 16.02 -13.60
C HIS A 90 -8.40 15.24 -12.28
N VAL A 91 -7.18 14.88 -11.86
CA VAL A 91 -6.87 14.20 -10.60
C VAL A 91 -5.91 15.04 -9.77
N VAL A 92 -6.25 15.31 -8.52
CA VAL A 92 -5.29 15.82 -7.53
C VAL A 92 -4.61 14.62 -6.87
N VAL A 93 -3.28 14.62 -6.85
CA VAL A 93 -2.45 13.50 -6.39
C VAL A 93 -1.49 13.98 -5.31
N ALA A 94 -1.26 13.17 -4.28
CA ALA A 94 -0.19 13.43 -3.32
C ALA A 94 1.18 13.47 -4.04
N ASP A 95 2.06 14.39 -3.63
CA ASP A 95 3.36 14.62 -4.28
C ASP A 95 4.40 13.52 -4.01
N ASP A 96 4.23 12.77 -2.93
CA ASP A 96 5.09 11.68 -2.50
C ASP A 96 4.30 10.35 -2.59
N VAL A 97 4.01 9.91 -3.80
CA VAL A 97 3.38 8.61 -4.08
C VAL A 97 4.38 7.61 -4.64
N TYR A 98 4.07 6.35 -4.56
CA TYR A 98 4.86 5.29 -5.17
C TYR A 98 5.26 5.65 -6.63
N GLY A 99 6.54 5.47 -6.97
CA GLY A 99 7.08 5.85 -8.28
C GLY A 99 6.36 5.19 -9.47
N GLY A 100 5.78 3.99 -9.27
CA GLY A 100 4.93 3.33 -10.25
C GLY A 100 3.61 4.07 -10.49
N THR A 101 2.99 4.59 -9.43
CA THR A 101 1.76 5.42 -9.51
C THR A 101 2.05 6.73 -10.25
N PHE A 102 3.14 7.42 -9.90
CA PHE A 102 3.58 8.60 -10.64
C PHE A 102 3.79 8.28 -12.13
N ARG A 103 4.48 7.18 -12.44
CA ARG A 103 4.78 6.78 -13.82
C ARG A 103 3.54 6.48 -14.64
N ILE A 104 2.58 5.72 -14.10
CA ILE A 104 1.35 5.40 -14.82
C ILE A 104 0.49 6.64 -15.07
N PHE A 105 0.43 7.57 -14.12
CA PHE A 105 -0.32 8.82 -14.26
C PHE A 105 0.36 9.76 -15.27
N ASP A 106 1.62 10.12 -15.05
CA ASP A 106 2.32 11.13 -15.84
C ASP A 106 2.71 10.64 -17.25
N LYS A 107 3.09 9.37 -17.41
CA LYS A 107 3.59 8.85 -18.70
C LYS A 107 2.55 8.08 -19.50
N THR A 108 1.53 7.52 -18.84
CA THR A 108 0.52 6.71 -19.54
C THR A 108 -0.79 7.48 -19.67
N TYR A 109 -1.44 7.82 -18.56
CA TYR A 109 -2.80 8.36 -18.59
C TYR A 109 -2.92 9.79 -19.09
N LYS A 110 -1.87 10.63 -18.94
CA LYS A 110 -1.82 11.92 -19.62
C LYS A 110 -2.01 11.80 -21.15
N ARG A 111 -1.45 10.73 -21.73
CA ARG A 111 -1.60 10.48 -23.19
C ARG A 111 -3.02 10.11 -23.60
N PHE A 112 -3.86 9.68 -22.65
CA PHE A 112 -5.27 9.39 -22.85
C PHE A 112 -6.19 10.53 -22.42
N GLY A 113 -5.61 11.73 -22.20
CA GLY A 113 -6.37 12.96 -21.96
C GLY A 113 -6.78 13.18 -20.51
N LEU A 114 -6.24 12.45 -19.54
CA LEU A 114 -6.39 12.78 -18.13
C LEU A 114 -5.34 13.83 -17.72
N ASP A 115 -5.70 14.71 -16.78
CA ASP A 115 -4.79 15.69 -16.22
C ASP A 115 -4.50 15.43 -14.74
N PHE A 116 -3.27 15.76 -14.29
CA PHE A 116 -2.80 15.43 -12.95
C PHE A 116 -2.05 16.60 -12.32
N THR A 117 -2.42 16.95 -11.07
CA THR A 117 -1.69 17.92 -10.26
C THR A 117 -1.16 17.26 -8.99
N PHE A 118 0.16 17.18 -8.85
CA PHE A 118 0.84 16.62 -7.68
C PHE A 118 1.08 17.71 -6.65
N VAL A 119 0.63 17.51 -5.40
CA VAL A 119 0.69 18.52 -4.33
C VAL A 119 1.05 17.90 -2.98
N ASP A 120 1.69 18.70 -2.11
CA ASP A 120 1.89 18.34 -0.70
C ASP A 120 0.54 18.25 0.04
N THR A 121 0.01 17.04 0.15
CA THR A 121 -1.28 16.75 0.78
C THR A 121 -1.25 16.77 2.31
N THR A 122 -0.08 16.99 2.92
CA THR A 122 0.05 17.16 4.38
C THR A 122 -0.67 18.42 4.87
N ARG A 123 -1.06 19.31 3.94
CA ARG A 123 -1.82 20.54 4.20
C ARG A 123 -3.11 20.52 3.39
N PRO A 124 -4.29 20.46 4.02
CA PRO A 124 -5.58 20.43 3.31
C PRO A 124 -5.79 21.65 2.36
N GLN A 125 -5.19 22.79 2.69
CA GLN A 125 -5.27 24.00 1.87
C GLN A 125 -4.63 23.81 0.48
N ASN A 126 -3.55 23.04 0.39
CA ASN A 126 -2.91 22.74 -0.90
C ASN A 126 -3.82 21.85 -1.76
N ILE A 127 -4.52 20.91 -1.13
CA ILE A 127 -5.51 20.05 -1.79
C ILE A 127 -6.61 20.94 -2.37
N GLU A 128 -7.20 21.81 -1.56
CA GLU A 128 -8.31 22.68 -1.98
C GLU A 128 -7.90 23.63 -3.12
N ALA A 129 -6.69 24.20 -3.05
CA ALA A 129 -6.14 25.10 -4.07
C ALA A 129 -5.85 24.41 -5.41
N ALA A 130 -5.56 23.09 -5.39
CA ALA A 130 -5.27 22.31 -6.60
C ALA A 130 -6.54 21.86 -7.35
N PHE A 131 -7.73 21.94 -6.74
CA PHE A 131 -8.97 21.55 -7.37
C PHE A 131 -9.36 22.50 -8.49
N THR A 132 -9.65 21.96 -9.67
CA THR A 132 -10.23 22.63 -10.81
C THR A 132 -11.70 22.23 -11.00
N ALA A 133 -12.41 22.84 -11.95
CA ALA A 133 -13.77 22.45 -12.32
C ALA A 133 -13.85 21.00 -12.85
N ASN A 134 -12.74 20.51 -13.43
CA ASN A 134 -12.65 19.16 -14.01
C ASN A 134 -12.15 18.11 -13.02
N THR A 135 -11.83 18.48 -11.77
CA THR A 135 -11.33 17.51 -10.78
C THR A 135 -12.43 16.51 -10.40
N LYS A 136 -12.17 15.24 -10.63
CA LYS A 136 -13.07 14.12 -10.32
C LYS A 136 -12.51 13.13 -9.31
N MET A 137 -11.21 13.22 -9.02
CA MET A 137 -10.56 12.31 -8.09
C MET A 137 -9.47 13.02 -7.28
N LEU A 138 -9.39 12.67 -6.00
CA LEU A 138 -8.26 12.92 -5.11
C LEU A 138 -7.60 11.58 -4.82
N PHE A 139 -6.33 11.43 -5.20
CA PHE A 139 -5.55 10.21 -4.98
C PHE A 139 -4.49 10.45 -3.91
N LEU A 140 -4.60 9.76 -2.80
CA LEU A 140 -3.75 9.89 -1.62
C LEU A 140 -2.93 8.61 -1.40
N GLU A 141 -1.75 8.76 -0.81
CA GLU A 141 -0.97 7.70 -0.20
C GLU A 141 -0.55 8.18 1.20
N SER A 142 -0.95 7.45 2.25
CA SER A 142 -0.66 7.86 3.63
C SER A 142 -0.61 6.65 4.56
N PRO A 143 0.57 6.40 5.21
CA PRO A 143 1.85 7.11 5.05
C PRO A 143 2.42 6.99 3.64
N SER A 144 3.14 8.03 3.16
CA SER A 144 3.71 8.07 1.81
C SER A 144 5.05 7.34 1.70
N ASN A 145 5.51 7.09 0.48
CA ASN A 145 6.76 6.39 0.17
C ASN A 145 7.70 7.29 -0.68
N PRO A 146 8.92 7.61 -0.23
CA PRO A 146 9.61 7.04 0.94
C PRO A 146 9.58 7.92 2.19
N LEU A 147 9.02 9.13 2.17
CA LEU A 147 9.20 10.13 3.23
C LEU A 147 8.22 10.01 4.39
N LEU A 148 7.32 9.01 4.36
CA LEU A 148 6.33 8.75 5.42
C LEU A 148 5.49 9.99 5.79
N LYS A 149 5.19 10.83 4.80
CA LYS A 149 4.28 11.96 4.98
C LYS A 149 2.90 11.47 5.38
N ILE A 150 2.27 12.16 6.32
CA ILE A 150 0.91 11.84 6.79
C ILE A 150 -0.06 12.89 6.27
N THR A 151 -1.08 12.43 5.56
CA THR A 151 -2.23 13.24 5.16
C THR A 151 -3.38 13.02 6.14
N ASP A 152 -4.04 14.11 6.57
CA ASP A 152 -5.32 14.00 7.28
C ASP A 152 -6.39 13.53 6.28
N ILE A 153 -6.64 12.21 6.29
CA ILE A 153 -7.54 11.57 5.33
C ILE A 153 -8.96 12.11 5.48
N ALA A 154 -9.42 12.34 6.71
CA ALA A 154 -10.78 12.82 6.95
C ALA A 154 -10.97 14.25 6.42
N ALA A 155 -10.02 15.13 6.67
CA ALA A 155 -10.06 16.51 6.16
C ALA A 155 -9.96 16.53 4.62
N ALA A 156 -9.06 15.73 4.03
CA ALA A 156 -8.88 15.62 2.60
C ALA A 156 -10.14 15.07 1.89
N ALA A 157 -10.73 14.01 2.42
CA ALA A 157 -11.98 13.43 1.91
C ALA A 157 -13.15 14.41 2.01
N ALA A 158 -13.21 15.22 3.08
CA ALA A 158 -14.24 16.27 3.20
C ALA A 158 -14.11 17.34 2.11
N VAL A 159 -12.88 17.75 1.75
CA VAL A 159 -12.63 18.67 0.63
C VAL A 159 -13.10 18.06 -0.69
N ALA A 160 -12.69 16.82 -0.99
CA ALA A 160 -13.05 16.12 -2.22
C ALA A 160 -14.58 15.96 -2.35
N ARG A 161 -15.25 15.50 -1.29
CA ARG A 161 -16.71 15.33 -1.24
C ARG A 161 -17.46 16.64 -1.50
N LYS A 162 -17.02 17.74 -0.87
CA LYS A 162 -17.64 19.08 -1.09
C LYS A 162 -17.53 19.52 -2.55
N LYS A 163 -16.53 19.06 -3.27
CA LYS A 163 -16.27 19.37 -4.67
C LYS A 163 -16.81 18.31 -5.65
N GLY A 164 -17.48 17.25 -5.15
CA GLY A 164 -18.04 16.18 -5.96
C GLY A 164 -17.01 15.23 -6.59
N ALA A 165 -15.82 15.13 -5.98
CA ALA A 165 -14.75 14.24 -6.42
C ALA A 165 -14.63 13.01 -5.50
N LEU A 166 -14.17 11.87 -6.08
CA LEU A 166 -13.88 10.65 -5.34
C LEU A 166 -12.56 10.78 -4.57
N THR A 167 -12.50 10.16 -3.41
CA THR A 167 -11.24 10.01 -2.64
C THR A 167 -10.77 8.57 -2.70
N VAL A 168 -9.59 8.35 -3.27
CA VAL A 168 -8.87 7.06 -3.30
C VAL A 168 -7.67 7.17 -2.37
N VAL A 169 -7.50 6.18 -1.49
CA VAL A 169 -6.38 6.13 -0.55
C VAL A 169 -5.59 4.84 -0.74
N ASP A 170 -4.34 4.95 -1.12
CA ASP A 170 -3.38 3.84 -1.02
C ASP A 170 -2.97 3.68 0.45
N ASN A 171 -3.44 2.57 1.05
CA ASN A 171 -3.26 2.24 2.46
C ASN A 171 -2.19 1.13 2.66
N THR A 172 -1.35 0.91 1.66
CA THR A 172 -0.37 -0.18 1.63
C THR A 172 0.55 -0.19 2.84
N PHE A 173 1.08 0.97 3.25
CA PHE A 173 2.03 1.06 4.37
C PHE A 173 1.37 0.86 5.74
N ALA A 174 0.17 1.39 5.93
CA ALA A 174 -0.54 1.27 7.19
C ALA A 174 -1.22 -0.09 7.35
N THR A 175 -1.70 -0.69 6.28
CA THR A 175 -2.57 -1.89 6.29
C THR A 175 -3.94 -1.63 6.95
N PRO A 176 -4.95 -2.47 6.72
CA PRO A 176 -6.22 -2.36 7.43
C PRO A 176 -6.11 -2.63 8.94
N TYR A 177 -4.99 -3.18 9.40
CA TYR A 177 -4.74 -3.39 10.82
C TYR A 177 -4.46 -2.09 11.58
N LEU A 178 -3.76 -1.14 10.95
CA LEU A 178 -3.37 0.11 11.59
C LEU A 178 -4.25 1.29 11.20
N GLN A 179 -4.87 1.28 10.02
CA GLN A 179 -5.65 2.41 9.50
C GLN A 179 -6.78 1.91 8.59
N ASN A 180 -7.98 2.46 8.73
CA ASN A 180 -9.14 2.16 7.88
C ASN A 180 -9.64 3.42 7.18
N PRO A 181 -9.16 3.74 5.98
CA PRO A 181 -9.51 4.97 5.26
C PRO A 181 -11.00 5.11 4.93
N LEU A 182 -11.73 4.00 4.72
CA LEU A 182 -13.18 4.04 4.50
C LEU A 182 -13.94 4.62 5.70
N GLU A 183 -13.45 4.41 6.93
CA GLU A 183 -14.04 5.01 8.15
C GLU A 183 -13.68 6.49 8.26
N LEU A 184 -12.62 6.93 7.61
CA LEU A 184 -12.17 8.31 7.54
C LEU A 184 -12.79 9.09 6.36
N GLY A 185 -13.65 8.43 5.57
CA GLY A 185 -14.41 9.07 4.50
C GLY A 185 -13.85 8.90 3.10
N ALA A 186 -12.86 8.04 2.89
CA ALA A 186 -12.44 7.62 1.56
C ALA A 186 -13.55 6.83 0.86
N ASP A 187 -13.63 6.94 -0.47
CA ASP A 187 -14.58 6.20 -1.30
C ASP A 187 -14.03 4.84 -1.74
N VAL A 188 -12.72 4.77 -1.97
CA VAL A 188 -12.00 3.56 -2.37
C VAL A 188 -10.68 3.48 -1.61
N VAL A 189 -10.37 2.30 -1.08
CA VAL A 189 -9.05 1.96 -0.55
C VAL A 189 -8.32 1.08 -1.53
N LEU A 190 -7.05 1.39 -1.75
CA LEU A 190 -6.12 0.63 -2.58
C LEU A 190 -5.05 -0.01 -1.70
N HIS A 191 -4.63 -1.22 -2.05
CA HIS A 191 -3.43 -1.86 -1.52
C HIS A 191 -2.61 -2.53 -2.61
N SER A 192 -1.30 -2.42 -2.48
CA SER A 192 -0.41 -3.46 -2.98
C SER A 192 -0.37 -4.60 -1.97
N ALA A 193 -1.17 -5.65 -2.19
CA ALA A 193 -1.18 -6.82 -1.32
C ALA A 193 0.12 -7.65 -1.39
N THR A 194 0.99 -7.33 -2.35
CA THR A 194 2.39 -7.76 -2.46
C THR A 194 3.18 -7.53 -1.16
N LYS A 195 2.76 -6.52 -0.37
CA LYS A 195 3.46 -6.01 0.81
C LYS A 195 2.94 -6.72 2.08
N TYR A 196 2.63 -6.00 3.12
CA TYR A 196 2.21 -6.54 4.42
C TYR A 196 1.04 -7.55 4.37
N LEU A 197 0.09 -7.39 3.43
CA LEU A 197 -1.04 -8.31 3.31
C LEU A 197 -0.59 -9.73 2.92
N GLY A 198 0.29 -9.87 1.93
CA GLY A 198 0.97 -11.13 1.61
C GLY A 198 2.01 -11.48 2.68
N GLY A 199 2.93 -10.56 2.93
CA GLY A 199 3.87 -10.56 4.05
C GLY A 199 5.01 -11.57 3.98
N HIS A 200 5.21 -12.27 2.86
CA HIS A 200 6.20 -13.34 2.74
C HIS A 200 7.06 -13.24 1.46
N SER A 201 7.06 -12.09 0.78
CA SER A 201 7.86 -11.80 -0.41
C SER A 201 7.72 -12.82 -1.56
N ASP A 202 6.58 -13.50 -1.65
CA ASP A 202 6.31 -14.65 -2.53
C ASP A 202 5.15 -14.43 -3.51
N VAL A 203 4.51 -13.25 -3.51
CA VAL A 203 3.33 -12.94 -4.33
C VAL A 203 3.29 -11.48 -4.76
N VAL A 204 2.78 -11.23 -5.97
CA VAL A 204 2.44 -9.89 -6.45
C VAL A 204 0.93 -9.82 -6.62
N LEU A 205 0.26 -8.89 -5.92
CA LEU A 205 -1.18 -8.76 -5.97
C LEU A 205 -1.62 -7.33 -5.58
N GLY A 206 -2.71 -6.85 -6.18
CA GLY A 206 -3.34 -5.57 -5.86
C GLY A 206 -4.76 -5.73 -5.37
N VAL A 207 -5.28 -4.74 -4.66
CA VAL A 207 -6.62 -4.76 -4.09
C VAL A 207 -7.27 -3.39 -4.18
N LEU A 208 -8.57 -3.37 -4.47
CA LEU A 208 -9.46 -2.22 -4.24
C LEU A 208 -10.59 -2.65 -3.29
N VAL A 209 -10.96 -1.77 -2.37
CA VAL A 209 -12.11 -1.98 -1.46
C VAL A 209 -12.98 -0.73 -1.44
N THR A 210 -14.31 -0.92 -1.44
CA THR A 210 -15.28 0.18 -1.34
C THR A 210 -16.51 -0.23 -0.51
N LYS A 211 -17.22 0.78 0.01
CA LYS A 211 -18.55 0.62 0.64
C LYS A 211 -19.69 0.98 -0.30
N ASN A 212 -19.40 1.59 -1.43
CA ASN A 212 -20.39 2.14 -2.36
C ASN A 212 -20.72 1.11 -3.45
N ASP A 213 -21.97 0.70 -3.54
CA ASP A 213 -22.43 -0.33 -4.48
C ASP A 213 -22.35 0.11 -5.95
N ASP A 214 -22.57 1.41 -6.25
CA ASP A 214 -22.41 1.95 -7.60
C ASP A 214 -20.94 1.93 -8.05
N LEU A 215 -20.03 2.32 -7.16
CA LEU A 215 -18.60 2.22 -7.41
C LEU A 215 -18.17 0.75 -7.54
N ALA A 216 -18.68 -0.13 -6.68
CA ALA A 216 -18.40 -1.56 -6.74
C ALA A 216 -18.80 -2.16 -8.09
N THR A 217 -19.97 -1.77 -8.63
CA THR A 217 -20.44 -2.20 -9.95
C THR A 217 -19.49 -1.75 -11.07
N LYS A 218 -19.06 -0.49 -11.05
CA LYS A 218 -18.10 0.07 -12.02
C LYS A 218 -16.72 -0.58 -11.92
N LEU A 219 -16.23 -0.80 -10.72
CA LEU A 219 -14.95 -1.46 -10.47
C LEU A 219 -14.96 -2.92 -10.92
N ALA A 220 -16.06 -3.66 -10.65
CA ALA A 220 -16.26 -5.03 -11.14
C ALA A 220 -16.24 -5.08 -12.68
N PHE A 221 -16.92 -4.15 -13.33
CA PHE A 221 -16.91 -4.04 -14.79
C PHE A 221 -15.48 -3.79 -15.31
N ASN A 222 -14.77 -2.82 -14.75
CA ASN A 222 -13.40 -2.48 -15.15
C ASN A 222 -12.42 -3.64 -14.90
N GLN A 223 -12.54 -4.34 -13.76
CA GLN A 223 -11.74 -5.53 -13.46
C GLN A 223 -11.92 -6.61 -14.51
N ASN A 224 -13.18 -6.96 -14.83
CA ASN A 224 -13.48 -7.99 -15.81
C ASN A 224 -13.09 -7.58 -17.23
N ALA A 225 -13.36 -6.34 -17.65
CA ALA A 225 -13.06 -5.82 -18.98
C ALA A 225 -11.55 -5.70 -19.23
N SER A 226 -10.78 -5.24 -18.25
CA SER A 226 -9.32 -5.13 -18.35
C SER A 226 -8.60 -6.47 -18.19
N GLY A 227 -9.18 -7.39 -17.41
CA GLY A 227 -8.67 -8.74 -17.23
C GLY A 227 -7.43 -8.87 -16.34
N ALA A 228 -7.03 -7.83 -15.61
CA ALA A 228 -5.87 -7.85 -14.73
C ALA A 228 -6.15 -8.58 -13.39
N VAL A 229 -6.69 -9.80 -13.46
CA VAL A 229 -7.03 -10.62 -12.30
C VAL A 229 -5.88 -11.55 -11.89
N PRO A 230 -5.70 -11.84 -10.58
CA PRO A 230 -4.66 -12.75 -10.10
C PRO A 230 -5.04 -14.21 -10.28
N GLY A 231 -4.05 -15.09 -10.29
CA GLY A 231 -4.23 -16.53 -10.27
C GLY A 231 -4.78 -17.06 -8.93
N GLY A 232 -5.32 -18.27 -8.93
CA GLY A 232 -5.85 -18.90 -7.72
C GLY A 232 -4.79 -19.13 -6.64
N LEU A 233 -3.55 -19.46 -7.04
CA LEU A 233 -2.43 -19.61 -6.11
C LEU A 233 -2.06 -18.27 -5.44
N ASP A 234 -1.96 -17.19 -6.22
CA ASP A 234 -1.66 -15.85 -5.68
C ASP A 234 -2.72 -15.42 -4.67
N CYS A 235 -4.00 -15.64 -5.00
CA CYS A 235 -5.12 -15.37 -4.09
C CYS A 235 -5.01 -16.19 -2.79
N TYR A 236 -4.63 -17.45 -2.88
CA TYR A 236 -4.44 -18.33 -1.71
C TYR A 236 -3.30 -17.87 -0.82
N LEU A 237 -2.14 -17.50 -1.41
CA LEU A 237 -0.98 -17.01 -0.66
C LEU A 237 -1.31 -15.75 0.13
N VAL A 238 -1.98 -14.76 -0.49
CA VAL A 238 -2.41 -13.54 0.21
C VAL A 238 -3.48 -13.85 1.26
N HIS A 239 -4.47 -14.68 0.95
CA HIS A 239 -5.48 -15.11 1.94
C HIS A 239 -4.82 -15.76 3.17
N ARG A 240 -3.83 -16.61 2.95
CA ARG A 240 -3.04 -17.23 4.02
C ARG A 240 -2.22 -16.19 4.80
N GLY A 241 -1.59 -15.23 4.11
CA GLY A 241 -0.80 -14.15 4.72
C GLY A 241 -1.64 -13.26 5.64
N ILE A 242 -2.86 -12.92 5.24
CA ILE A 242 -3.79 -12.07 6.01
C ILE A 242 -4.08 -12.66 7.39
N LYS A 243 -4.18 -13.99 7.53
CA LYS A 243 -4.48 -14.65 8.81
C LYS A 243 -3.47 -14.36 9.92
N THR A 244 -2.25 -13.96 9.56
CA THR A 244 -1.19 -13.58 10.51
C THR A 244 -0.85 -12.09 10.48
N LEU A 245 -1.63 -11.28 9.76
CA LEU A 245 -1.34 -9.85 9.59
C LEU A 245 -1.21 -9.14 10.94
N ALA A 246 -2.15 -9.35 11.87
CA ALA A 246 -2.15 -8.68 13.17
C ALA A 246 -0.85 -8.97 13.96
N VAL A 247 -0.50 -10.24 14.13
CA VAL A 247 0.71 -10.61 14.91
C VAL A 247 2.01 -10.16 14.23
N ARG A 248 2.04 -10.15 12.88
CA ARG A 248 3.19 -9.63 12.13
C ARG A 248 3.31 -8.12 12.29
N MET A 249 2.20 -7.38 12.19
CA MET A 249 2.21 -5.92 12.34
C MET A 249 2.58 -5.49 13.75
N GLU A 250 2.06 -6.15 14.80
CA GLU A 250 2.45 -5.85 16.19
C GLU A 250 3.95 -6.05 16.38
N ARG A 251 4.51 -7.20 15.97
CA ARG A 251 5.94 -7.48 16.12
C ARG A 251 6.81 -6.54 15.29
N ALA A 252 6.44 -6.26 14.06
CA ALA A 252 7.18 -5.37 13.19
C ALA A 252 7.16 -3.91 13.71
N CYS A 253 6.03 -3.45 14.25
CA CYS A 253 5.94 -2.15 14.90
C CYS A 253 6.81 -2.07 16.18
N ASP A 254 6.79 -3.11 17.02
CA ASP A 254 7.67 -3.17 18.22
C ASP A 254 9.14 -3.07 17.83
N ASN A 255 9.54 -3.79 16.79
CA ASN A 255 10.91 -3.75 16.26
C ASN A 255 11.23 -2.37 15.68
N ALA A 256 10.32 -1.77 14.92
CA ALA A 256 10.52 -0.44 14.34
C ALA A 256 10.72 0.64 15.41
N GLU A 257 9.96 0.61 16.49
CA GLU A 257 10.11 1.55 17.61
C GLU A 257 11.50 1.44 18.28
N LYS A 258 12.02 0.21 18.44
CA LYS A 258 13.38 -0.02 18.97
C LYS A 258 14.46 0.48 17.99
N VAL A 259 14.31 0.19 16.70
CA VAL A 259 15.23 0.68 15.66
C VAL A 259 15.23 2.21 15.61
N VAL A 260 14.07 2.85 15.69
CA VAL A 260 13.95 4.32 15.72
C VAL A 260 14.63 4.91 16.94
N THR A 261 14.49 4.28 18.11
CA THR A 261 15.20 4.71 19.35
C THR A 261 16.70 4.70 19.13
N PHE A 262 17.24 3.59 18.62
CA PHE A 262 18.66 3.48 18.27
C PHE A 262 19.11 4.56 17.27
N LEU A 263 18.39 4.73 16.16
CA LEU A 263 18.73 5.71 15.12
C LEU A 263 18.69 7.16 15.66
N THR A 264 17.80 7.46 16.61
CA THR A 264 17.66 8.81 17.19
C THR A 264 18.92 9.22 17.98
N GLU A 265 19.60 8.28 18.58
CA GLU A 265 20.82 8.51 19.38
C GLU A 265 22.11 8.41 18.54
N HIS A 266 22.04 7.89 17.30
CA HIS A 266 23.22 7.61 16.51
C HIS A 266 23.84 8.88 15.88
N PRO A 267 25.14 9.18 16.10
CA PRO A 267 25.78 10.45 15.71
C PRO A 267 25.84 10.67 14.19
N LYS A 268 25.85 9.60 13.39
CA LYS A 268 25.89 9.68 11.92
C LYS A 268 24.51 9.85 11.27
N VAL A 269 23.43 9.73 12.03
CA VAL A 269 22.05 9.99 11.55
C VAL A 269 21.78 11.49 11.60
N LYS A 270 21.28 12.04 10.50
CA LYS A 270 20.94 13.44 10.34
C LYS A 270 19.49 13.73 10.69
N GLN A 271 18.58 12.89 10.17
CA GLN A 271 17.14 13.04 10.33
C GLN A 271 16.44 11.68 10.22
N ILE A 272 15.32 11.52 10.90
CA ILE A 272 14.48 10.32 10.84
C ILE A 272 13.07 10.74 10.44
N TYR A 273 12.49 10.00 9.50
CA TYR A 273 11.10 10.08 9.10
C TYR A 273 10.37 8.87 9.68
N TYR A 274 9.64 9.10 10.75
CA TYR A 274 8.80 8.08 11.39
C TYR A 274 7.65 8.77 12.12
N PRO A 275 6.39 8.40 11.86
CA PRO A 275 5.24 9.16 12.35
C PRO A 275 5.08 9.21 13.88
N ALA A 276 5.72 8.28 14.63
CA ALA A 276 5.72 8.31 16.10
C ALA A 276 6.55 9.46 16.70
N LEU A 277 7.51 10.00 15.96
CA LEU A 277 8.36 11.08 16.47
C LEU A 277 7.54 12.37 16.64
N ILE A 278 7.61 13.00 17.81
CA ILE A 278 6.90 14.26 18.12
C ILE A 278 7.28 15.38 17.14
N LYS A 279 8.51 15.34 16.60
CA LYS A 279 8.99 16.29 15.58
C LYS A 279 8.45 16.01 14.18
N HIS A 280 7.79 14.87 13.96
CA HIS A 280 7.17 14.58 12.67
C HIS A 280 6.03 15.57 12.41
N LYS A 281 6.01 16.17 11.21
CA LYS A 281 5.12 17.29 10.85
C LYS A 281 3.65 17.06 11.18
N ASN A 282 3.15 15.85 10.98
CA ASN A 282 1.76 15.48 11.21
C ASN A 282 1.62 14.33 12.23
N HIS A 283 2.48 14.33 13.27
CA HIS A 283 2.43 13.34 14.35
C HIS A 283 1.03 13.21 14.97
N GLU A 284 0.38 14.32 15.32
CA GLU A 284 -0.94 14.31 15.95
C GLU A 284 -2.03 13.75 15.02
N ILE A 285 -1.92 13.94 13.72
CA ILE A 285 -2.82 13.35 12.73
C ILE A 285 -2.60 11.84 12.68
N ALA A 286 -1.34 11.39 12.61
CA ALA A 286 -1.01 9.97 12.64
C ALA A 286 -1.56 9.31 13.91
N ARG A 287 -1.35 9.91 15.08
CA ARG A 287 -1.84 9.43 16.37
C ARG A 287 -3.38 9.31 16.43
N LYS A 288 -4.09 10.19 15.72
CA LYS A 288 -5.56 10.20 15.67
C LYS A 288 -6.13 9.15 14.72
N GLN A 289 -5.50 8.91 13.57
CA GLN A 289 -6.06 8.08 12.51
C GLN A 289 -5.44 6.68 12.40
N MET A 290 -4.30 6.44 13.05
CA MET A 290 -3.60 5.16 13.05
C MET A 290 -3.60 4.52 14.43
N LYS A 291 -3.75 3.19 14.50
CA LYS A 291 -3.65 2.42 15.74
C LYS A 291 -2.22 2.39 16.29
N ARG A 292 -1.22 2.25 15.40
CA ARG A 292 0.23 2.35 15.63
C ARG A 292 0.88 3.00 14.42
N PHE A 293 2.15 3.33 14.48
CA PHE A 293 2.82 4.16 13.46
C PHE A 293 3.49 3.38 12.32
N GLY A 294 3.30 2.06 12.29
CA GLY A 294 3.79 1.20 11.22
C GLY A 294 5.22 0.71 11.42
N ALA A 295 5.72 -0.06 10.44
CA ALA A 295 7.05 -0.66 10.48
C ALA A 295 7.97 -0.19 9.33
N MET A 296 7.59 0.88 8.65
CA MET A 296 8.45 1.59 7.71
C MET A 296 9.18 2.72 8.41
N ILE A 297 10.47 2.85 8.16
CA ILE A 297 11.31 3.94 8.67
C ILE A 297 12.11 4.48 7.49
N SER A 298 12.24 5.79 7.37
CA SER A 298 13.27 6.38 6.53
C SER A 298 14.16 7.30 7.37
N PHE A 299 15.45 7.32 7.05
CA PHE A 299 16.38 8.20 7.74
C PHE A 299 17.47 8.69 6.80
N GLU A 300 17.99 9.87 7.07
CA GLU A 300 19.11 10.48 6.35
C GLU A 300 20.40 10.31 7.15
N ILE A 301 21.47 9.89 6.48
CA ILE A 301 22.81 9.89 7.05
C ILE A 301 23.52 11.23 6.81
N LYS A 302 24.51 11.54 7.63
CA LYS A 302 25.44 12.68 7.42
C LYS A 302 26.53 12.27 6.43
N GLY A 303 26.15 11.89 5.22
CA GLY A 303 27.05 11.32 4.20
C GLY A 303 26.59 11.60 2.77
N SER A 304 27.39 11.12 1.84
CA SER A 304 27.14 11.19 0.41
C SER A 304 26.36 9.97 -0.10
N VAL A 305 25.99 9.96 -1.40
CA VAL A 305 25.46 8.76 -2.09
C VAL A 305 26.38 7.54 -1.90
N ALA A 306 27.72 7.73 -2.01
CA ALA A 306 28.67 6.64 -1.84
C ALA A 306 28.66 6.07 -0.42
N ASP A 307 28.46 6.92 0.58
CA ASP A 307 28.34 6.48 1.98
C ASP A 307 27.02 5.76 2.22
N GLY A 308 25.92 6.23 1.64
CA GLY A 308 24.63 5.52 1.65
C GLY A 308 24.75 4.12 1.06
N VAL A 309 25.45 3.98 -0.09
CA VAL A 309 25.72 2.67 -0.70
C VAL A 309 26.53 1.76 0.23
N LYS A 310 27.55 2.28 0.96
CA LYS A 310 28.30 1.48 1.95
C LYS A 310 27.41 0.98 3.07
N VAL A 311 26.57 1.85 3.63
CA VAL A 311 25.64 1.48 4.73
C VAL A 311 24.76 0.31 4.34
N VAL A 312 24.21 0.33 3.12
CA VAL A 312 23.25 -0.71 2.71
C VAL A 312 23.93 -1.98 2.16
N SER A 313 25.21 -1.92 1.82
CA SER A 313 25.93 -3.05 1.21
C SER A 313 26.48 -4.02 2.26
N GLY A 314 26.44 -5.32 1.97
CA GLY A 314 27.08 -6.36 2.78
C GLY A 314 26.42 -6.61 4.13
N ARG A 315 25.17 -6.20 4.31
CA ARG A 315 24.40 -6.51 5.51
C ARG A 315 24.10 -8.02 5.58
N LYS A 316 24.04 -8.55 6.80
CA LYS A 316 23.86 -10.00 7.03
C LYS A 316 22.41 -10.37 7.21
N ILE A 317 21.61 -9.46 7.80
CA ILE A 317 20.22 -9.66 8.17
C ILE A 317 19.32 -8.78 7.32
N TRP A 318 19.62 -7.48 7.25
CA TRP A 318 18.92 -6.58 6.35
C TRP A 318 19.19 -6.92 4.90
N THR A 319 18.20 -7.43 4.20
CA THR A 319 18.33 -7.72 2.78
C THR A 319 18.27 -6.43 1.96
N LEU A 320 19.30 -6.15 1.18
CA LEU A 320 19.29 -5.06 0.20
C LEU A 320 18.38 -5.44 -0.96
N GLY A 321 17.26 -4.75 -1.08
CA GLY A 321 16.28 -5.04 -2.11
C GLY A 321 15.17 -4.02 -2.18
N GLU A 322 14.51 -3.99 -3.33
CA GLU A 322 13.25 -3.28 -3.49
C GLU A 322 12.12 -4.04 -2.79
N SER A 323 10.98 -3.40 -2.63
CA SER A 323 9.81 -3.90 -1.91
C SER A 323 9.83 -3.59 -0.42
N LEU A 324 8.89 -4.17 0.34
CA LEU A 324 8.69 -3.95 1.77
C LEU A 324 7.61 -4.90 2.32
N GLY A 325 7.48 -4.92 3.64
CA GLY A 325 6.33 -5.53 4.31
C GLY A 325 6.40 -7.05 4.42
N GLY A 326 7.56 -7.65 4.14
CA GLY A 326 7.85 -9.06 4.41
C GLY A 326 8.08 -9.34 5.90
N VAL A 327 8.16 -10.63 6.25
CA VAL A 327 8.61 -11.08 7.57
C VAL A 327 10.11 -10.80 7.73
N GLU A 328 10.85 -10.82 6.65
CA GLU A 328 12.26 -10.41 6.57
C GLU A 328 12.40 -8.89 6.47
N SER A 329 13.42 -8.36 7.13
CA SER A 329 13.76 -6.95 7.08
C SER A 329 14.48 -6.58 5.78
N LEU A 330 13.97 -5.55 5.10
CA LEU A 330 14.54 -5.03 3.86
C LEU A 330 15.07 -3.61 4.06
N LEU A 331 16.13 -3.27 3.34
CA LEU A 331 16.62 -1.91 3.25
C LEU A 331 16.91 -1.52 1.81
N GLU A 332 16.76 -0.24 1.52
CA GLU A 332 17.13 0.32 0.23
C GLU A 332 17.72 1.73 0.38
N HIS A 333 18.52 2.10 -0.61
CA HIS A 333 19.03 3.45 -0.79
C HIS A 333 18.32 4.07 -2.02
N PRO A 334 17.24 4.84 -1.83
CA PRO A 334 16.39 5.32 -2.93
C PRO A 334 17.15 6.05 -4.03
N ALA A 335 18.14 6.88 -3.67
CA ALA A 335 18.92 7.67 -4.64
C ALA A 335 19.71 6.83 -5.65
N SER A 336 20.15 5.60 -5.28
CA SER A 336 20.87 4.69 -6.17
C SER A 336 20.02 3.51 -6.68
N MET A 337 18.76 3.37 -6.22
CA MET A 337 17.86 2.27 -6.56
C MET A 337 16.56 2.80 -7.19
N THR A 338 15.49 2.86 -6.44
CA THR A 338 14.13 3.18 -6.94
C THR A 338 14.02 4.57 -7.58
N HIS A 339 14.87 5.51 -7.23
CA HIS A 339 14.88 6.90 -7.73
C HIS A 339 16.17 7.25 -8.49
N ALA A 340 16.99 6.26 -8.86
CA ALA A 340 18.26 6.47 -9.56
C ALA A 340 18.10 7.17 -10.92
N SER A 341 16.96 6.98 -11.59
CA SER A 341 16.65 7.63 -12.87
C SER A 341 16.26 9.11 -12.75
N ILE A 342 16.04 9.61 -11.52
CA ILE A 342 15.67 11.00 -11.26
C ILE A 342 16.95 11.82 -11.06
N PRO A 343 17.18 12.93 -11.81
CA PRO A 343 18.33 13.79 -11.61
C PRO A 343 18.44 14.30 -10.17
N ALA A 344 19.67 14.42 -9.64
CA ALA A 344 19.95 14.82 -8.26
C ALA A 344 19.25 16.14 -7.86
N GLU A 345 19.28 17.16 -8.74
CA GLU A 345 18.58 18.43 -8.53
C GLU A 345 17.06 18.25 -8.36
N THR A 346 16.47 17.30 -9.09
CA THR A 346 15.04 17.00 -8.98
C THR A 346 14.74 16.26 -7.70
N ARG A 347 15.59 15.26 -7.32
CA ARG A 347 15.46 14.55 -6.03
C ARG A 347 15.47 15.54 -4.87
N LYS A 348 16.42 16.48 -4.88
CA LYS A 348 16.54 17.53 -3.86
C LYS A 348 15.27 18.41 -3.77
N LYS A 349 14.68 18.78 -4.92
CA LYS A 349 13.44 19.59 -4.98
C LYS A 349 12.24 18.88 -4.37
N ILE A 350 12.14 17.56 -4.50
CA ILE A 350 11.05 16.76 -3.91
C ILE A 350 11.37 16.33 -2.46
N GLY A 351 12.52 16.76 -1.91
CA GLY A 351 12.91 16.48 -0.52
C GLY A 351 13.59 15.13 -0.33
N LEU A 352 14.05 14.48 -1.41
CA LEU A 352 14.74 13.20 -1.35
C LEU A 352 16.25 13.45 -1.26
N ASP A 353 16.80 13.35 -0.06
CA ASP A 353 18.23 13.52 0.23
C ASP A 353 19.03 12.36 -0.35
N ASP A 354 20.25 12.64 -0.81
CA ASP A 354 21.15 11.63 -1.37
C ASP A 354 21.66 10.60 -0.33
N GLY A 355 21.54 10.92 0.97
CA GLY A 355 21.84 10.01 2.07
C GLY A 355 20.62 9.32 2.66
N LEU A 356 19.46 9.37 1.99
CA LEU A 356 18.23 8.74 2.47
C LEU A 356 18.31 7.21 2.37
N ILE A 357 18.01 6.53 3.48
CA ILE A 357 17.87 5.07 3.56
C ILE A 357 16.45 4.76 4.03
N ARG A 358 15.78 3.83 3.36
CA ARG A 358 14.47 3.33 3.77
C ARG A 358 14.60 1.92 4.32
N LEU A 359 13.99 1.67 5.47
CA LEU A 359 13.90 0.39 6.14
C LEU A 359 12.46 -0.11 6.11
N SER A 360 12.28 -1.37 5.75
CA SER A 360 11.08 -2.16 6.00
C SER A 360 11.41 -3.14 7.11
N VAL A 361 10.95 -2.85 8.32
CA VAL A 361 11.30 -3.64 9.50
C VAL A 361 10.44 -4.90 9.55
N GLY A 362 11.07 -6.06 9.63
CA GLY A 362 10.45 -7.37 9.73
C GLY A 362 10.23 -7.83 11.17
N ILE A 363 10.12 -9.13 11.35
CA ILE A 363 9.77 -9.75 12.63
C ILE A 363 10.93 -10.51 13.30
N GLU A 364 12.15 -10.31 12.85
CA GLU A 364 13.38 -10.85 13.43
C GLU A 364 13.58 -10.37 14.87
N HIS A 365 14.63 -10.78 15.52
CA HIS A 365 15.01 -10.22 16.83
C HIS A 365 15.53 -8.80 16.66
N ALA A 366 14.99 -7.84 17.40
CA ALA A 366 15.31 -6.42 17.21
C ALA A 366 16.79 -6.08 17.47
N GLU A 367 17.44 -6.76 18.41
CA GLU A 367 18.86 -6.54 18.70
C GLU A 367 19.74 -6.94 17.53
N ASP A 368 19.45 -8.09 16.88
CA ASP A 368 20.19 -8.54 15.69
C ASP A 368 20.04 -7.52 14.53
N LEU A 369 18.84 -6.95 14.36
CA LEU A 369 18.59 -5.88 13.37
C LEU A 369 19.40 -4.62 13.66
N ILE A 370 19.49 -4.24 14.93
CA ILE A 370 20.27 -3.06 15.37
C ILE A 370 21.77 -3.31 15.19
N GLU A 371 22.27 -4.48 15.58
CA GLU A 371 23.69 -4.83 15.42
C GLU A 371 24.13 -4.78 13.96
N ASP A 372 23.33 -5.31 13.01
CA ASP A 372 23.65 -5.26 11.59
C ASP A 372 23.58 -3.83 11.02
N LEU A 373 22.70 -2.95 11.57
CA LEU A 373 22.69 -1.53 11.24
C LEU A 373 23.90 -0.78 11.78
N VAL A 374 24.39 -1.12 12.98
CA VAL A 374 25.64 -0.58 13.55
C VAL A 374 26.79 -0.86 12.61
N GLU A 375 26.98 -2.14 12.18
CA GLU A 375 28.03 -2.50 11.21
C GLU A 375 27.92 -1.65 9.93
N GLY A 376 26.69 -1.39 9.44
CA GLY A 376 26.45 -0.54 8.27
C GLY A 376 26.84 0.92 8.52
N LEU A 377 26.37 1.49 9.58
CA LEU A 377 26.65 2.89 9.92
C LEU A 377 28.13 3.12 10.26
N ASP A 378 28.84 2.11 10.77
CA ASP A 378 30.28 2.21 11.05
C ASP A 378 31.15 2.11 9.79
N SER A 379 30.61 1.66 8.67
CA SER A 379 31.36 1.42 7.41
C SER A 379 31.75 2.71 6.67
N PHE A 380 31.30 3.91 7.11
CA PHE A 380 31.62 5.19 6.46
C PHE A 380 32.04 6.28 7.46
#